data_48e996d4ef8056161e11bc7e2b8391a6
#
_entry.id   48e996d4ef8056161e11bc7e2b8391a6
#
_cell.length_a   1.000
_cell.length_b   1.000
_cell.length_c   1.000
_cell.angle_alpha   90.00
_cell.angle_beta   90.00
_cell.angle_gamma   90.00
#
_symmetry.space_group_name_H-M   'P 1'
#
loop_
_entity.id
_entity.type
_entity.pdbx_description
1 polymer ?
#
loop_
_entity_poly.entity_id
_entity_poly.type
_entity_poly.pdbx_seq_one_letter_code
_entity_poly.pdbx_strand_id
1 'polypeptide(L)'
;LPTSRSASRLTVSNSAVDWELAERVAIKIATRGEVVDEYALAKMSDDFSHMTPRAEKLVGEETGLWSLQGEARSRLVSRPDWIRANIASFQRLLRPVVDKLDDVSDGPMGDAARRFSGAQVGGVLGWMSTRVLGQYDLLLTEDENPEDQDMVYYVGPNVLALERRNGFNGEQFRLWLALHETTHRAQFTGVPWLRDYFVSLVNDTLDNVDPDAGRFMDAAKELVAAKRNGTDPMANGGLPALIAGPEQKVVLDKIAGMMSLLEGHGDVTMDRAGLGIVTDAEYFAETLRTRRES
;
A
#
# COMPACT_ATOMS: atom_id res chain seq x y z
N LEU A 1 -41.89 4.29 -25.10
CA LEU A 1 -40.56 4.78 -25.52
C LEU A 1 -39.64 4.75 -24.34
N PRO A 2 -38.55 3.94 -24.31
CA PRO A 2 -37.56 3.93 -23.24
C PRO A 2 -36.49 4.96 -23.55
N THR A 3 -36.30 5.91 -22.64
CA THR A 3 -35.20 6.87 -22.66
C THR A 3 -33.91 6.15 -22.26
N SER A 4 -32.98 6.06 -23.17
CA SER A 4 -31.63 5.59 -22.99
C SER A 4 -30.90 6.46 -21.96
N ARG A 5 -30.55 5.91 -20.81
CA ARG A 5 -29.54 6.50 -19.92
C ARG A 5 -28.19 6.34 -20.60
N SER A 6 -27.72 7.43 -21.13
CA SER A 6 -26.35 7.61 -21.58
C SER A 6 -25.44 7.42 -20.35
N ALA A 7 -24.71 6.30 -20.31
CA ALA A 7 -23.56 6.19 -19.46
C ALA A 7 -22.54 7.23 -19.95
N SER A 8 -22.33 8.28 -19.17
CA SER A 8 -21.25 9.22 -19.39
C SER A 8 -19.94 8.44 -19.26
N ARG A 9 -19.34 8.12 -20.41
CA ARG A 9 -17.93 7.80 -20.47
C ARG A 9 -17.22 9.03 -19.90
N LEU A 10 -16.67 8.89 -18.71
CA LEU A 10 -15.67 9.81 -18.20
C LEU A 10 -14.61 9.89 -19.29
N THR A 11 -14.50 11.03 -19.92
CA THR A 11 -13.44 11.34 -20.87
C THR A 11 -12.13 11.01 -20.21
N VAL A 12 -11.35 10.13 -20.82
CA VAL A 12 -9.97 9.85 -20.43
C VAL A 12 -9.26 11.20 -20.46
N SER A 13 -9.13 11.80 -19.30
CA SER A 13 -8.34 13.01 -19.09
C SER A 13 -6.90 12.67 -19.48
N ASN A 14 -6.22 13.63 -20.07
CA ASN A 14 -4.82 13.59 -20.49
C ASN A 14 -3.89 13.42 -19.26
N SER A 15 -3.95 12.30 -18.58
CA SER A 15 -3.17 12.01 -17.38
C SER A 15 -1.71 11.72 -17.74
N ALA A 16 -0.74 12.31 -17.02
CA ALA A 16 0.70 12.04 -17.16
C ALA A 16 1.07 10.56 -16.93
N VAL A 17 0.13 9.74 -16.48
CA VAL A 17 0.27 8.30 -16.25
C VAL A 17 -0.80 7.53 -17.00
N ASP A 18 -0.43 6.51 -17.77
CA ASP A 18 -1.36 5.53 -18.36
C ASP A 18 -1.78 4.51 -17.28
N TRP A 19 -2.83 4.83 -16.52
CA TRP A 19 -3.33 4.01 -15.43
C TRP A 19 -3.88 2.65 -15.87
N GLU A 20 -4.46 2.58 -17.07
CA GLU A 20 -4.92 1.30 -17.61
C GLU A 20 -3.74 0.37 -17.93
N LEU A 21 -2.66 0.92 -18.45
CA LEU A 21 -1.42 0.15 -18.67
C LEU A 21 -0.81 -0.25 -17.33
N ALA A 22 -0.81 0.65 -16.34
CA ALA A 22 -0.31 0.35 -14.99
C ALA A 22 -1.06 -0.85 -14.39
N GLU A 23 -2.40 -0.86 -14.43
CA GLU A 23 -3.20 -1.98 -13.95
C GLU A 23 -2.87 -3.28 -14.69
N ARG A 24 -2.85 -3.25 -16.02
CA ARG A 24 -2.53 -4.44 -16.84
C ARG A 24 -1.15 -5.01 -16.52
N VAL A 25 -0.14 -4.15 -16.41
CA VAL A 25 1.23 -4.57 -16.07
C VAL A 25 1.29 -5.15 -14.67
N ALA A 26 0.68 -4.48 -13.69
CA ALA A 26 0.65 -4.91 -12.30
C ALA A 26 -0.03 -6.29 -12.15
N ILE A 27 -1.21 -6.47 -12.74
CA ILE A 27 -1.95 -7.74 -12.69
C ILE A 27 -1.15 -8.86 -13.36
N LYS A 28 -0.51 -8.59 -14.51
CA LYS A 28 0.32 -9.59 -15.19
C LYS A 28 1.51 -10.08 -14.34
N ILE A 29 2.08 -9.19 -13.53
CA ILE A 29 3.15 -9.55 -12.59
C ILE A 29 2.58 -10.34 -11.42
N ALA A 30 1.49 -9.84 -10.83
CA ALA A 30 0.85 -10.38 -9.64
C ALA A 30 0.35 -11.82 -9.79
N THR A 31 -0.20 -12.14 -10.98
CA THR A 31 -0.82 -13.45 -11.25
C THR A 31 0.15 -14.48 -11.81
N ARG A 32 1.41 -14.11 -12.02
CA ARG A 32 2.41 -15.04 -12.57
C ARG A 32 2.71 -16.16 -11.57
N GLY A 33 2.32 -17.41 -11.94
CA GLY A 33 2.56 -18.59 -11.13
C GLY A 33 1.69 -18.68 -9.86
N GLU A 34 0.61 -17.89 -9.78
CA GLU A 34 -0.33 -17.96 -8.68
C GLU A 34 -1.16 -19.24 -8.75
N VAL A 35 -1.21 -19.96 -7.62
CA VAL A 35 -2.11 -21.10 -7.43
C VAL A 35 -3.16 -20.68 -6.43
N VAL A 36 -4.41 -20.64 -6.87
CA VAL A 36 -5.55 -20.24 -6.04
C VAL A 36 -6.16 -21.46 -5.39
N ASP A 37 -6.25 -21.45 -4.06
CA ASP A 37 -6.97 -22.46 -3.26
C ASP A 37 -8.21 -21.78 -2.66
N GLU A 38 -9.30 -21.82 -3.41
CA GLU A 38 -10.55 -21.14 -3.05
C GLU A 38 -11.11 -21.58 -1.69
N TYR A 39 -10.99 -22.87 -1.36
CA TYR A 39 -11.46 -23.38 -0.08
C TYR A 39 -10.66 -22.82 1.09
N ALA A 40 -9.32 -22.82 0.97
CA ALA A 40 -8.45 -22.25 2.00
C ALA A 40 -8.65 -20.73 2.15
N LEU A 41 -8.88 -20.02 1.04
CA LEU A 41 -9.15 -18.59 1.06
C LEU A 41 -10.51 -18.27 1.67
N ALA A 42 -11.55 -19.05 1.40
CA ALA A 42 -12.86 -18.87 2.01
C ALA A 42 -12.79 -19.03 3.54
N LYS A 43 -12.11 -20.09 4.03
CA LYS A 43 -11.87 -20.28 5.46
C LYS A 43 -11.06 -19.12 6.06
N MET A 44 -10.03 -18.66 5.37
CA MET A 44 -9.20 -17.54 5.81
C MET A 44 -10.01 -16.22 5.92
N SER A 45 -10.94 -15.99 4.99
CA SER A 45 -11.85 -14.86 5.04
C SER A 45 -12.72 -14.87 6.29
N ASP A 46 -13.26 -16.04 6.62
CA ASP A 46 -14.05 -16.26 7.83
C ASP A 46 -13.19 -16.02 9.10
N ASP A 47 -11.99 -16.60 9.14
CA ASP A 47 -11.06 -16.39 10.26
C ASP A 47 -10.76 -14.90 10.48
N PHE A 48 -10.41 -14.14 9.45
CA PHE A 48 -10.13 -12.69 9.59
C PHE A 48 -11.34 -11.87 9.97
N SER A 49 -12.56 -12.26 9.56
CA SER A 49 -13.78 -11.57 9.94
C SER A 49 -14.01 -11.57 11.47
N HIS A 50 -13.56 -12.62 12.15
CA HIS A 50 -13.64 -12.77 13.61
C HIS A 50 -12.37 -12.27 14.33
N MET A 51 -11.20 -12.48 13.72
CA MET A 51 -9.92 -12.12 14.34
C MET A 51 -9.68 -10.62 14.35
N THR A 52 -10.12 -9.89 13.32
CA THR A 52 -9.90 -8.44 13.23
C THR A 52 -10.57 -7.66 14.35
N PRO A 53 -11.87 -7.84 14.66
CA PRO A 53 -12.48 -7.18 15.82
C PRO A 53 -11.88 -7.63 17.17
N ARG A 54 -11.47 -8.91 17.26
CA ARG A 54 -10.78 -9.41 18.45
C ARG A 54 -9.41 -8.75 18.64
N ALA A 55 -8.64 -8.62 17.58
CA ALA A 55 -7.34 -7.95 17.58
C ALA A 55 -7.47 -6.48 17.95
N GLU A 56 -8.45 -5.77 17.37
CA GLU A 56 -8.73 -4.37 17.74
C GLU A 56 -8.97 -4.22 19.26
N LYS A 57 -9.76 -5.11 19.85
CA LYS A 57 -10.02 -5.08 21.28
C LYS A 57 -8.73 -5.25 22.09
N LEU A 58 -7.88 -6.23 21.72
CA LEU A 58 -6.61 -6.47 22.41
C LEU A 58 -5.65 -5.27 22.27
N VAL A 59 -5.59 -4.66 21.08
CA VAL A 59 -4.81 -3.45 20.83
C VAL A 59 -5.32 -2.27 21.66
N GLY A 60 -6.63 -2.07 21.69
CA GLY A 60 -7.25 -1.01 22.48
C GLY A 60 -7.00 -1.16 24.00
N GLU A 61 -7.07 -2.39 24.52
CA GLU A 61 -6.78 -2.71 25.92
C GLU A 61 -5.30 -2.47 26.26
N GLU A 62 -4.37 -2.77 25.35
CA GLU A 62 -2.93 -2.57 25.57
C GLU A 62 -2.51 -1.10 25.45
N THR A 63 -3.03 -0.40 24.44
CA THR A 63 -2.54 0.95 24.08
C THR A 63 -3.39 2.09 24.62
N GLY A 64 -4.64 1.83 24.96
CA GLY A 64 -5.65 2.85 25.20
C GLY A 64 -6.13 3.59 23.97
N LEU A 65 -5.67 3.20 22.77
CA LEU A 65 -6.10 3.77 21.49
C LEU A 65 -7.34 3.03 20.99
N TRP A 66 -8.44 3.74 20.90
CA TRP A 66 -9.70 3.22 20.39
C TRP A 66 -10.10 3.96 19.11
N SER A 67 -10.52 3.22 18.11
CA SER A 67 -11.01 3.82 16.88
C SER A 67 -12.27 4.66 17.14
N LEU A 68 -12.32 5.83 16.51
CA LEU A 68 -13.50 6.70 16.49
C LEU A 68 -14.48 6.35 15.35
N GLN A 69 -14.11 5.39 14.48
CA GLN A 69 -14.85 5.00 13.28
C GLN A 69 -15.74 3.75 13.48
N GLY A 70 -15.82 3.23 14.72
CA GLY A 70 -16.54 2.00 15.04
C GLY A 70 -15.66 0.76 15.01
N GLU A 71 -16.30 -0.42 14.99
CA GLU A 71 -15.61 -1.71 15.03
C GLU A 71 -14.81 -1.99 13.77
N ALA A 72 -13.62 -2.58 13.94
CA ALA A 72 -12.74 -2.91 12.83
C ALA A 72 -13.38 -3.95 11.90
N ARG A 73 -13.36 -3.64 10.61
CA ARG A 73 -13.85 -4.52 9.56
C ARG A 73 -12.70 -5.00 8.69
N SER A 74 -12.82 -6.19 8.16
CA SER A 74 -11.79 -6.78 7.32
C SER A 74 -12.32 -7.28 5.99
N ARG A 75 -11.43 -7.31 5.00
CA ARG A 75 -11.70 -7.92 3.70
C ARG A 75 -10.49 -8.72 3.22
N LEU A 76 -10.72 -9.99 2.93
CA LEU A 76 -9.73 -10.78 2.22
C LEU A 76 -9.79 -10.44 0.73
N VAL A 77 -8.66 -10.07 0.14
CA VAL A 77 -8.57 -9.65 -1.26
C VAL A 77 -7.59 -10.52 -2.05
N SER A 78 -7.83 -10.62 -3.35
CA SER A 78 -6.84 -11.12 -4.29
C SER A 78 -5.75 -10.07 -4.56
N ARG A 79 -4.62 -10.47 -5.13
CA ARG A 79 -3.59 -9.51 -5.58
C ARG A 79 -4.12 -8.51 -6.61
N PRO A 80 -4.92 -8.94 -7.63
CA PRO A 80 -5.55 -8.01 -8.55
C PRO A 80 -6.48 -7.00 -7.87
N ASP A 81 -7.28 -7.41 -6.87
CA ASP A 81 -8.19 -6.48 -6.18
C ASP A 81 -7.41 -5.50 -5.31
N TRP A 82 -6.35 -5.95 -4.64
CA TRP A 82 -5.43 -5.06 -3.93
C TRP A 82 -4.78 -4.03 -4.87
N ILE A 83 -4.36 -4.45 -6.08
CA ILE A 83 -3.80 -3.54 -7.10
C ILE A 83 -4.83 -2.48 -7.49
N ARG A 84 -6.09 -2.86 -7.78
CA ARG A 84 -7.14 -1.91 -8.17
C ARG A 84 -7.44 -0.89 -7.08
N ALA A 85 -7.55 -1.35 -5.83
CA ALA A 85 -7.75 -0.46 -4.69
C ALA A 85 -6.61 0.56 -4.55
N ASN A 86 -5.36 0.10 -4.66
CA ASN A 86 -4.20 0.99 -4.57
C ASN A 86 -4.06 1.92 -5.77
N ILE A 87 -4.39 1.50 -7.00
CA ILE A 87 -4.42 2.40 -8.16
C ILE A 87 -5.42 3.52 -7.93
N ALA A 88 -6.62 3.24 -7.44
CA ALA A 88 -7.61 4.27 -7.13
C ALA A 88 -7.09 5.28 -6.10
N SER A 89 -6.44 4.80 -5.04
CA SER A 89 -5.79 5.64 -4.02
C SER A 89 -4.66 6.49 -4.60
N PHE A 90 -3.78 5.90 -5.43
CA PHE A 90 -2.70 6.64 -6.09
C PHE A 90 -3.19 7.67 -7.11
N GLN A 91 -4.23 7.36 -7.88
CA GLN A 91 -4.84 8.33 -8.81
C GLN A 91 -5.30 9.60 -8.09
N ARG A 92 -5.88 9.44 -6.90
CA ARG A 92 -6.32 10.59 -6.10
C ARG A 92 -5.15 11.36 -5.52
N LEU A 93 -4.22 10.64 -4.92
CA LEU A 93 -3.06 11.22 -4.26
C LEU A 93 -2.18 11.98 -5.25
N LEU A 94 -1.98 11.45 -6.45
CA LEU A 94 -1.11 12.04 -7.47
C LEU A 94 -1.83 13.07 -8.36
N ARG A 95 -3.15 13.26 -8.20
CA ARG A 95 -3.91 14.23 -9.02
C ARG A 95 -3.23 15.60 -9.08
N PRO A 96 -2.79 16.25 -7.99
CA PRO A 96 -2.18 17.58 -8.06
C PRO A 96 -0.89 17.62 -8.88
N VAL A 97 -0.13 16.53 -8.90
CA VAL A 97 1.12 16.41 -9.69
C VAL A 97 0.78 16.15 -11.16
N VAL A 98 -0.17 15.26 -11.39
CA VAL A 98 -0.63 14.91 -12.73
C VAL A 98 -1.18 16.14 -13.44
N ASP A 99 -2.03 16.93 -12.77
CA ASP A 99 -2.59 18.18 -13.32
C ASP A 99 -1.51 19.20 -13.69
N LYS A 100 -0.42 19.29 -12.92
CA LYS A 100 0.74 20.16 -13.26
C LYS A 100 1.55 19.66 -14.47
N LEU A 101 1.56 18.35 -14.71
CA LEU A 101 2.28 17.73 -15.83
C LEU A 101 1.46 17.65 -17.11
N ASP A 102 0.13 17.72 -17.04
CA ASP A 102 -0.76 17.68 -18.20
C ASP A 102 -0.56 18.85 -19.15
N ASP A 103 -0.18 20.03 -18.64
CA ASP A 103 0.13 21.21 -19.45
C ASP A 103 1.38 21.05 -20.35
N VAL A 104 2.19 20.02 -20.12
CA VAL A 104 3.51 19.80 -20.80
C VAL A 104 3.47 18.62 -21.79
N SER A 105 2.39 17.82 -21.82
CA SER A 105 2.41 16.48 -22.42
C SER A 105 1.62 16.32 -23.74
N ASP A 106 1.42 17.35 -24.52
CA ASP A 106 0.75 17.21 -25.83
C ASP A 106 1.69 16.66 -26.91
N GLY A 107 1.28 15.57 -27.56
CA GLY A 107 1.92 15.00 -28.74
C GLY A 107 2.45 13.57 -28.58
N PRO A 108 3.02 12.97 -29.65
CA PRO A 108 3.48 11.58 -29.65
C PRO A 108 4.57 11.25 -28.61
N MET A 109 5.39 12.23 -28.23
CA MET A 109 6.38 12.10 -27.15
C MET A 109 5.70 12.03 -25.78
N GLY A 110 4.62 12.78 -25.57
CA GLY A 110 3.81 12.70 -24.36
C GLY A 110 3.14 11.35 -24.17
N ASP A 111 2.61 10.76 -25.25
CA ASP A 111 2.03 9.41 -25.22
C ASP A 111 3.06 8.33 -24.82
N ALA A 112 4.27 8.43 -25.33
CA ALA A 112 5.34 7.51 -24.95
C ALA A 112 5.75 7.67 -23.48
N ALA A 113 5.84 8.91 -22.99
CA ALA A 113 6.15 9.21 -21.60
C ALA A 113 5.06 8.69 -20.64
N ARG A 114 3.77 8.93 -20.96
CA ARG A 114 2.63 8.43 -20.18
C ARG A 114 2.63 6.90 -20.07
N ARG A 115 2.87 6.20 -21.18
CA ARG A 115 2.97 4.73 -21.21
C ARG A 115 4.16 4.24 -20.40
N PHE A 116 5.29 4.93 -20.48
CA PHE A 116 6.46 4.59 -19.68
C PHE A 116 6.19 4.74 -18.19
N SER A 117 5.60 5.87 -17.76
CA SER A 117 5.19 6.09 -16.37
C SER A 117 4.16 5.05 -15.91
N GLY A 118 3.16 4.75 -16.72
CA GLY A 118 2.20 3.69 -16.44
C GLY A 118 2.84 2.32 -16.26
N ALA A 119 3.78 1.95 -17.11
CA ALA A 119 4.50 0.68 -16.98
C ALA A 119 5.36 0.62 -15.71
N GLN A 120 5.99 1.73 -15.32
CA GLN A 120 6.78 1.79 -14.08
C GLN A 120 5.90 1.66 -12.85
N VAL A 121 4.83 2.44 -12.75
CA VAL A 121 3.85 2.34 -11.64
C VAL A 121 3.28 0.92 -11.55
N GLY A 122 2.88 0.36 -12.70
CA GLY A 122 2.39 -1.00 -12.76
C GLY A 122 3.44 -2.04 -12.35
N GLY A 123 4.70 -1.82 -12.70
CA GLY A 123 5.82 -2.67 -12.26
C GLY A 123 6.00 -2.69 -10.74
N VAL A 124 5.97 -1.51 -10.12
CA VAL A 124 6.10 -1.36 -8.66
C VAL A 124 4.90 -1.97 -7.94
N LEU A 125 3.67 -1.62 -8.35
CA LEU A 125 2.46 -2.17 -7.73
C LEU A 125 2.36 -3.69 -7.88
N GLY A 126 2.70 -4.22 -9.06
CA GLY A 126 2.73 -5.66 -9.29
C GLY A 126 3.75 -6.37 -8.41
N TRP A 127 4.93 -5.79 -8.23
CA TRP A 127 5.95 -6.32 -7.32
C TRP A 127 5.51 -6.26 -5.86
N MET A 128 4.94 -5.13 -5.42
CA MET A 128 4.42 -4.97 -4.06
C MET A 128 3.28 -5.93 -3.76
N SER A 129 2.34 -6.10 -4.70
CA SER A 129 1.18 -6.98 -4.53
C SER A 129 1.53 -8.43 -4.21
N THR A 130 2.73 -8.89 -4.57
CA THR A 130 3.21 -10.24 -4.25
C THR A 130 3.86 -10.34 -2.85
N ARG A 131 4.00 -9.22 -2.14
CA ARG A 131 4.72 -9.13 -0.87
C ARG A 131 3.86 -8.67 0.30
N VAL A 132 2.91 -7.79 0.05
CA VAL A 132 2.01 -7.24 1.06
C VAL A 132 1.14 -8.36 1.62
N LEU A 133 1.06 -8.47 2.94
CA LEU A 133 0.24 -9.45 3.67
C LEU A 133 -1.08 -8.82 4.12
N GLY A 134 -1.01 -7.61 4.66
CA GLY A 134 -2.13 -6.81 5.08
C GLY A 134 -1.91 -5.34 4.78
N GLN A 135 -2.96 -4.55 4.90
CA GLN A 135 -2.93 -3.11 4.75
C GLN A 135 -4.17 -2.50 5.40
N TYR A 136 -3.95 -1.58 6.35
CA TYR A 136 -5.00 -0.65 6.71
C TYR A 136 -5.10 0.45 5.64
N ASP A 137 -6.29 0.67 5.11
CA ASP A 137 -6.49 1.65 4.05
C ASP A 137 -6.66 3.06 4.61
N LEU A 138 -5.56 3.79 4.61
CA LEU A 138 -5.49 5.17 5.08
C LEU A 138 -5.98 6.21 4.05
N LEU A 139 -5.89 5.88 2.76
CA LEU A 139 -6.02 6.84 1.65
C LEU A 139 -7.40 6.82 0.98
N LEU A 140 -8.20 5.79 1.20
CA LEU A 140 -9.59 5.75 0.74
C LEU A 140 -10.41 6.75 1.55
N THR A 141 -10.76 7.86 0.94
CA THR A 141 -11.52 8.96 1.56
C THR A 141 -12.91 9.12 0.94
N GLU A 142 -13.72 9.67 1.69
CA GLU A 142 -15.03 10.39 1.70
C GLU A 142 -15.97 10.29 0.48
N ASP A 143 -15.52 9.98 -0.74
CA ASP A 143 -16.36 9.96 -1.95
C ASP A 143 -16.79 8.56 -2.42
N GLU A 144 -16.36 7.50 -1.72
CA GLU A 144 -16.72 6.13 -2.04
C GLU A 144 -17.75 5.58 -1.07
N ASN A 145 -18.36 4.46 -1.48
CA ASN A 145 -19.35 3.77 -0.67
C ASN A 145 -18.86 3.62 0.79
N PRO A 146 -19.62 4.12 1.78
CA PRO A 146 -19.23 4.03 3.20
C PRO A 146 -18.93 2.60 3.66
N GLU A 147 -19.45 1.59 2.96
CA GLU A 147 -19.17 0.18 3.24
C GLU A 147 -17.75 -0.23 2.89
N ASP A 148 -17.05 0.52 2.04
CA ASP A 148 -15.68 0.24 1.60
C ASP A 148 -14.64 1.07 2.36
N GLN A 149 -15.08 2.03 3.17
CA GLN A 149 -14.20 2.87 3.97
C GLN A 149 -13.75 2.18 5.26
N ASP A 150 -12.61 2.59 5.79
CA ASP A 150 -12.07 2.12 7.08
C ASP A 150 -11.94 0.59 7.14
N MET A 151 -11.39 0.01 6.09
CA MET A 151 -11.21 -1.43 5.94
C MET A 151 -9.77 -1.86 6.22
N VAL A 152 -9.63 -3.01 6.87
CA VAL A 152 -8.37 -3.74 6.92
C VAL A 152 -8.37 -4.78 5.82
N TYR A 153 -7.45 -4.66 4.87
CA TYR A 153 -7.28 -5.62 3.78
C TYR A 153 -6.24 -6.67 4.14
N TYR A 154 -6.52 -7.93 3.78
CA TYR A 154 -5.54 -9.02 3.83
C TYR A 154 -5.40 -9.62 2.45
N VAL A 155 -4.17 -9.74 1.95
CA VAL A 155 -3.89 -10.33 0.64
C VAL A 155 -3.81 -11.85 0.79
N GLY A 156 -4.94 -12.52 0.67
CA GLY A 156 -5.12 -13.93 0.99
C GLY A 156 -4.08 -14.85 0.35
N PRO A 157 -3.81 -14.77 -0.97
CA PRO A 157 -2.80 -15.61 -1.63
C PRO A 157 -1.40 -15.48 -1.02
N ASN A 158 -1.01 -14.28 -0.54
CA ASN A 158 0.30 -14.05 0.06
C ASN A 158 0.38 -14.64 1.47
N VAL A 159 -0.68 -14.44 2.27
CA VAL A 159 -0.77 -15.02 3.61
C VAL A 159 -0.71 -16.54 3.52
N LEU A 160 -1.53 -17.14 2.66
CA LEU A 160 -1.57 -18.60 2.48
C LEU A 160 -0.24 -19.18 1.98
N ALA A 161 0.40 -18.50 1.03
CA ALA A 161 1.71 -18.92 0.53
C ALA A 161 2.78 -18.88 1.62
N LEU A 162 2.76 -17.87 2.50
CA LEU A 162 3.70 -17.74 3.59
C LEU A 162 3.47 -18.78 4.68
N GLU A 163 2.20 -19.01 5.07
CA GLU A 163 1.81 -20.08 6.00
C GLU A 163 2.33 -21.44 5.53
N ARG A 164 2.07 -21.79 4.28
CA ARG A 164 2.48 -23.09 3.71
C ARG A 164 3.98 -23.23 3.58
N ARG A 165 4.66 -22.18 3.13
CA ARG A 165 6.11 -22.20 2.92
C ARG A 165 6.89 -22.41 4.22
N ASN A 166 6.42 -21.81 5.32
CA ASN A 166 7.13 -21.82 6.58
C ASN A 166 6.51 -22.77 7.62
N GLY A 167 5.40 -23.46 7.28
CA GLY A 167 4.69 -24.34 8.19
C GLY A 167 4.09 -23.61 9.38
N PHE A 168 3.66 -22.37 9.20
CA PHE A 168 3.05 -21.57 10.27
C PHE A 168 1.72 -22.18 10.73
N ASN A 169 1.44 -22.06 12.04
CA ASN A 169 0.09 -22.24 12.53
C ASN A 169 -0.79 -21.11 12.01
N GLY A 170 -1.67 -21.41 11.06
CA GLY A 170 -2.45 -20.39 10.34
C GLY A 170 -3.34 -19.57 11.25
N GLU A 171 -3.93 -20.15 12.31
CA GLU A 171 -4.78 -19.40 13.24
C GLU A 171 -3.96 -18.38 14.02
N GLN A 172 -2.80 -18.76 14.54
CA GLN A 172 -1.93 -17.85 15.26
C GLN A 172 -1.32 -16.79 14.35
N PHE A 173 -0.90 -17.17 13.14
CA PHE A 173 -0.31 -16.22 12.20
C PHE A 173 -1.32 -15.17 11.72
N ARG A 174 -2.57 -15.56 11.46
CA ARG A 174 -3.64 -14.63 11.06
C ARG A 174 -4.00 -13.68 12.20
N LEU A 175 -4.07 -14.17 13.44
CA LEU A 175 -4.29 -13.29 14.60
C LEU A 175 -3.11 -12.33 14.80
N TRP A 176 -1.88 -12.80 14.66
CA TRP A 176 -0.67 -11.97 14.74
C TRP A 176 -0.69 -10.87 13.68
N LEU A 177 -1.04 -11.20 12.45
CA LEU A 177 -1.19 -10.22 11.36
C LEU A 177 -2.35 -9.25 11.63
N ALA A 178 -3.46 -9.73 12.18
CA ALA A 178 -4.59 -8.87 12.55
C ALA A 178 -4.22 -7.88 13.64
N LEU A 179 -3.42 -8.26 14.64
CA LEU A 179 -2.87 -7.36 15.65
C LEU A 179 -2.04 -6.23 15.03
N HIS A 180 -1.20 -6.55 14.03
CA HIS A 180 -0.40 -5.56 13.32
C HIS A 180 -1.28 -4.53 12.60
N GLU A 181 -2.17 -4.98 11.75
CA GLU A 181 -3.01 -4.10 10.92
C GLU A 181 -4.01 -3.28 11.76
N THR A 182 -4.57 -3.87 12.81
CA THR A 182 -5.48 -3.14 13.73
C THR A 182 -4.72 -2.14 14.59
N THR A 183 -3.43 -2.34 14.86
CA THR A 183 -2.60 -1.33 15.51
C THR A 183 -2.45 -0.11 14.63
N HIS A 184 -2.16 -0.28 13.33
CA HIS A 184 -2.12 0.83 12.39
C HIS A 184 -3.47 1.54 12.28
N ARG A 185 -4.55 0.78 12.22
CA ARG A 185 -5.90 1.37 12.26
C ARG A 185 -6.12 2.19 13.53
N ALA A 186 -5.79 1.66 14.70
CA ALA A 186 -5.94 2.37 15.98
C ALA A 186 -5.09 3.65 16.04
N GLN A 187 -3.88 3.64 15.49
CA GLN A 187 -3.02 4.83 15.37
C GLN A 187 -3.71 5.93 14.56
N PHE A 188 -4.20 5.61 13.36
CA PHE A 188 -4.75 6.61 12.44
C PHE A 188 -6.18 7.02 12.73
N THR A 189 -6.96 6.19 13.42
CA THR A 189 -8.36 6.50 13.78
C THR A 189 -8.54 6.91 15.23
N GLY A 190 -7.64 6.48 16.11
CA GLY A 190 -7.66 6.81 17.54
C GLY A 190 -6.87 8.07 17.90
N VAL A 191 -5.97 8.55 17.02
CA VAL A 191 -5.21 9.79 17.19
C VAL A 191 -5.74 10.85 16.20
N PRO A 192 -6.57 11.81 16.64
CA PRO A 192 -7.36 12.66 15.75
C PRO A 192 -6.59 13.48 14.72
N TRP A 193 -5.34 13.85 15.02
CA TRP A 193 -4.51 14.70 14.15
C TRP A 193 -3.57 13.92 13.23
N LEU A 194 -3.36 12.62 13.45
CA LEU A 194 -2.28 11.86 12.83
C LEU A 194 -2.50 11.67 11.32
N ARG A 195 -3.74 11.36 10.93
CA ARG A 195 -4.12 11.19 9.51
C ARG A 195 -3.91 12.48 8.74
N ASP A 196 -4.43 13.59 9.23
CA ASP A 196 -4.32 14.89 8.57
C ASP A 196 -2.86 15.33 8.46
N TYR A 197 -2.07 15.07 9.49
CA TYR A 197 -0.64 15.34 9.46
C TYR A 197 0.08 14.49 8.41
N PHE A 198 -0.22 13.20 8.32
CA PHE A 198 0.34 12.34 7.28
C PHE A 198 -0.01 12.83 5.89
N VAL A 199 -1.29 13.12 5.64
CA VAL A 199 -1.76 13.64 4.34
C VAL A 199 -1.10 14.98 4.01
N SER A 200 -0.89 15.85 5.00
CA SER A 200 -0.17 17.12 4.77
C SER A 200 1.28 16.89 4.34
N LEU A 201 2.01 15.97 4.97
CA LEU A 201 3.38 15.63 4.55
C LEU A 201 3.44 15.05 3.14
N VAL A 202 2.46 14.22 2.78
CA VAL A 202 2.37 13.68 1.41
C VAL A 202 2.10 14.80 0.42
N ASN A 203 1.16 15.70 0.69
CA ASN A 203 0.87 16.85 -0.15
C ASN A 203 2.09 17.78 -0.28
N ASP A 204 2.78 18.09 0.82
CA ASP A 204 4.01 18.88 0.81
C ASP A 204 5.10 18.24 -0.08
N THR A 205 5.19 16.90 -0.07
CA THR A 205 6.11 16.17 -0.95
C THR A 205 5.73 16.34 -2.42
N LEU A 206 4.43 16.23 -2.72
CA LEU A 206 3.90 16.31 -4.09
C LEU A 206 3.94 17.74 -4.65
N ASP A 207 3.68 18.74 -3.80
CA ASP A 207 3.70 20.15 -4.22
C ASP A 207 5.09 20.63 -4.61
N ASN A 208 6.11 20.07 -4.01
CA ASN A 208 7.51 20.39 -4.28
C ASN A 208 8.14 19.51 -5.37
N VAL A 209 7.37 18.68 -6.07
CA VAL A 209 7.87 17.94 -7.25
C VAL A 209 8.15 18.96 -8.36
N ASP A 210 9.43 19.16 -8.65
CA ASP A 210 9.86 19.92 -9.82
C ASP A 210 9.68 19.05 -11.07
N PRO A 211 8.82 19.44 -12.03
CA PRO A 211 8.55 18.66 -13.23
C PRO A 211 9.68 18.64 -14.27
N ASP A 212 10.92 18.97 -13.87
CA ASP A 212 12.06 18.95 -14.78
C ASP A 212 12.35 17.55 -15.33
N ALA A 213 11.97 17.35 -16.60
CA ALA A 213 12.18 16.10 -17.32
C ALA A 213 13.67 15.67 -17.34
N GLY A 214 14.61 16.60 -17.19
CA GLY A 214 16.04 16.31 -17.10
C GLY A 214 16.39 15.51 -15.84
N ARG A 215 15.85 15.88 -14.71
CA ARG A 215 16.06 15.16 -13.43
C ARG A 215 15.49 13.73 -13.47
N PHE A 216 14.31 13.52 -14.07
CA PHE A 216 13.76 12.19 -14.25
C PHE A 216 14.64 11.30 -15.16
N MET A 217 15.19 11.87 -16.22
CA MET A 217 16.11 11.14 -17.10
C MET A 217 17.41 10.79 -16.39
N ASP A 218 17.95 11.66 -15.57
CA ASP A 218 19.18 11.40 -14.84
C ASP A 218 18.99 10.39 -13.71
N ALA A 219 17.88 10.48 -12.97
CA ALA A 219 17.49 9.46 -11.99
C ALA A 219 17.26 8.09 -12.65
N ALA A 220 16.64 8.04 -13.83
CA ALA A 220 16.47 6.79 -14.58
C ALA A 220 17.82 6.20 -15.02
N LYS A 221 18.78 7.03 -15.44
CA LYS A 221 20.15 6.58 -15.77
C LYS A 221 20.87 6.05 -14.53
N GLU A 222 20.74 6.70 -13.38
CA GLU A 222 21.33 6.23 -12.12
C GLU A 222 20.74 4.91 -11.65
N LEU A 223 19.40 4.70 -11.78
CA LEU A 223 18.77 3.42 -11.50
C LEU A 223 19.27 2.28 -12.39
N VAL A 224 19.44 2.55 -13.68
CA VAL A 224 20.01 1.58 -14.62
C VAL A 224 21.47 1.28 -14.28
N ALA A 225 22.23 2.29 -13.90
CA ALA A 225 23.63 2.15 -13.49
C ALA A 225 23.75 1.37 -12.16
N ALA A 226 22.92 1.66 -11.18
CA ALA A 226 22.87 0.94 -9.90
C ALA A 226 22.56 -0.55 -10.10
N LYS A 227 21.54 -0.86 -10.91
CA LYS A 227 21.19 -2.24 -11.26
C LYS A 227 22.34 -2.96 -11.99
N ARG A 228 23.06 -2.25 -12.86
CA ARG A 228 24.22 -2.80 -13.59
C ARG A 228 25.41 -3.05 -12.68
N ASN A 229 25.56 -2.26 -11.61
CA ASN A 229 26.62 -2.36 -10.62
C ASN A 229 26.28 -3.27 -9.43
N GLY A 230 25.10 -3.94 -9.45
CA GLY A 230 24.65 -4.83 -8.38
C GLY A 230 24.30 -4.12 -7.07
N THR A 231 24.12 -2.80 -7.08
CA THR A 231 23.65 -2.04 -5.94
C THR A 231 22.12 -2.00 -5.94
N ASP A 232 21.51 -2.17 -4.75
CA ASP A 232 20.06 -2.07 -4.61
C ASP A 232 19.61 -0.62 -4.83
N PRO A 233 18.85 -0.33 -5.89
CA PRO A 233 18.36 1.02 -6.17
C PRO A 233 17.43 1.56 -5.08
N MET A 234 16.88 0.70 -4.22
CA MET A 234 15.95 1.07 -3.15
C MET A 234 16.64 1.29 -1.81
N ALA A 235 17.92 0.87 -1.65
CA ALA A 235 18.65 0.99 -0.39
C ALA A 235 18.82 2.41 0.14
N ASN A 236 18.74 3.43 -0.72
CA ASN A 236 18.88 4.85 -0.38
C ASN A 236 17.61 5.67 -0.60
N GLY A 237 16.43 5.07 -0.41
CA GLY A 237 15.13 5.77 -0.59
C GLY A 237 14.59 5.75 -2.01
N GLY A 238 15.25 5.03 -2.92
CA GLY A 238 14.78 4.80 -4.29
C GLY A 238 14.68 6.05 -5.17
N LEU A 239 13.84 5.97 -6.21
CA LEU A 239 13.62 7.05 -7.16
C LEU A 239 13.24 8.40 -6.50
N PRO A 240 12.38 8.46 -5.47
CA PRO A 240 12.05 9.72 -4.81
C PRO A 240 13.26 10.44 -4.21
N ALA A 241 14.21 9.72 -3.63
CA ALA A 241 15.41 10.31 -3.01
C ALA A 241 16.40 10.85 -4.05
N LEU A 242 16.42 10.28 -5.26
CA LEU A 242 17.29 10.72 -6.36
C LEU A 242 16.75 11.99 -7.04
N ILE A 243 15.43 12.20 -7.01
CA ILE A 243 14.77 13.34 -7.65
C ILE A 243 14.58 14.50 -6.66
N ALA A 244 14.55 14.21 -5.36
CA ALA A 244 14.23 15.15 -4.30
C ALA A 244 15.27 16.28 -4.18
N GLY A 245 14.78 17.52 -4.21
CA GLY A 245 15.55 18.69 -3.81
C GLY A 245 15.79 18.73 -2.28
N PRO A 246 16.64 19.64 -1.79
CA PRO A 246 16.97 19.74 -0.36
C PRO A 246 15.73 19.90 0.54
N GLU A 247 14.74 20.67 0.12
CA GLU A 247 13.49 20.90 0.86
C GLU A 247 12.61 19.65 0.88
N GLN A 248 12.50 18.95 -0.24
CA GLN A 248 11.79 17.67 -0.34
C GLN A 248 12.42 16.60 0.55
N LYS A 249 13.76 16.58 0.64
CA LYS A 249 14.46 15.63 1.51
C LYS A 249 14.05 15.79 2.97
N VAL A 250 13.86 17.00 3.46
CA VAL A 250 13.39 17.25 4.84
C VAL A 250 11.99 16.67 5.05
N VAL A 251 11.10 16.80 4.08
CA VAL A 251 9.74 16.24 4.18
C VAL A 251 9.77 14.71 4.11
N LEU A 252 10.57 14.15 3.22
CA LEU A 252 10.75 12.69 3.12
C LEU A 252 11.34 12.11 4.41
N ASP A 253 12.30 12.79 5.03
CA ASP A 253 12.88 12.39 6.32
C ASP A 253 11.82 12.42 7.45
N LYS A 254 10.91 13.40 7.44
CA LYS A 254 9.77 13.44 8.37
C LYS A 254 8.81 12.25 8.17
N ILE A 255 8.47 11.95 6.91
CA ILE A 255 7.63 10.79 6.58
C ILE A 255 8.31 9.49 7.05
N ALA A 256 9.59 9.31 6.72
CA ALA A 256 10.35 8.14 7.12
C ALA A 256 10.44 8.01 8.65
N GLY A 257 10.68 9.11 9.36
CA GLY A 257 10.70 9.13 10.83
C GLY A 257 9.35 8.77 11.44
N MET A 258 8.26 9.32 10.88
CA MET A 258 6.90 8.99 11.33
C MET A 258 6.57 7.52 11.07
N MET A 259 6.84 7.01 9.86
CA MET A 259 6.60 5.59 9.54
C MET A 259 7.41 4.67 10.45
N SER A 260 8.67 4.99 10.72
CA SER A 260 9.50 4.22 11.66
C SER A 260 8.93 4.20 13.08
N LEU A 261 8.36 5.32 13.53
CA LEU A 261 7.69 5.40 14.83
C LEU A 261 6.41 4.55 14.86
N LEU A 262 5.60 4.62 13.81
CA LEU A 262 4.34 3.87 13.72
C LEU A 262 4.59 2.36 13.65
N GLU A 263 5.57 1.92 12.84
CA GLU A 263 6.00 0.53 12.75
C GLU A 263 6.56 0.04 14.09
N GLY A 264 7.48 0.78 14.72
CA GLY A 264 8.05 0.40 16.01
C GLY A 264 7.01 0.33 17.12
N HIS A 265 6.05 1.25 17.16
CA HIS A 265 4.90 1.16 18.05
C HIS A 265 4.03 -0.05 17.71
N GLY A 266 3.83 -0.35 16.42
CA GLY A 266 3.12 -1.54 15.94
C GLY A 266 3.75 -2.83 16.47
N ASP A 267 5.07 -3.00 16.27
CA ASP A 267 5.82 -4.17 16.71
C ASP A 267 5.68 -4.38 18.24
N VAL A 268 5.90 -3.33 19.04
CA VAL A 268 5.76 -3.42 20.51
C VAL A 268 4.32 -3.73 20.94
N THR A 269 3.34 -3.13 20.28
CA THR A 269 1.93 -3.33 20.61
C THR A 269 1.50 -4.75 20.32
N MET A 270 1.81 -5.29 19.15
CA MET A 270 1.42 -6.65 18.80
C MET A 270 2.10 -7.71 19.67
N ASP A 271 3.35 -7.49 20.09
CA ASP A 271 4.06 -8.36 21.02
C ASP A 271 3.38 -8.40 22.39
N ARG A 272 2.95 -7.24 22.91
CA ARG A 272 2.30 -7.14 24.21
C ARG A 272 0.83 -7.59 24.17
N ALA A 273 0.06 -7.12 23.19
CA ALA A 273 -1.34 -7.50 23.03
C ALA A 273 -1.51 -8.99 22.69
N GLY A 274 -0.52 -9.59 22.02
CA GLY A 274 -0.48 -11.00 21.70
C GLY A 274 0.11 -11.90 22.78
N LEU A 275 0.62 -11.33 23.88
CA LEU A 275 1.33 -12.08 24.93
C LEU A 275 0.44 -13.19 25.53
N GLY A 276 0.94 -14.43 25.49
CA GLY A 276 0.22 -15.60 25.98
C GLY A 276 -0.92 -16.09 25.07
N ILE A 277 -1.21 -15.38 23.98
CA ILE A 277 -2.24 -15.73 22.99
C ILE A 277 -1.59 -16.24 21.69
N VAL A 278 -0.58 -15.52 21.19
CA VAL A 278 0.20 -15.89 20.00
C VAL A 278 1.53 -16.46 20.44
N THR A 279 1.60 -17.78 20.58
CA THR A 279 2.80 -18.47 21.11
C THR A 279 3.96 -18.49 20.14
N ASP A 280 3.69 -18.39 18.83
CA ASP A 280 4.68 -18.47 17.76
C ASP A 280 5.11 -17.07 17.25
N ALA A 281 4.78 -15.99 17.96
CA ALA A 281 5.02 -14.60 17.54
C ALA A 281 6.48 -14.32 17.19
N GLU A 282 7.43 -14.79 18.00
CA GLU A 282 8.87 -14.62 17.77
C GLU A 282 9.32 -15.29 16.46
N TYR A 283 8.82 -16.50 16.19
CA TYR A 283 9.11 -17.22 14.94
C TYR A 283 8.56 -16.50 13.72
N PHE A 284 7.36 -15.93 13.81
CA PHE A 284 6.79 -15.14 12.73
C PHE A 284 7.62 -13.89 12.47
N ALA A 285 7.95 -13.13 13.51
CA ALA A 285 8.74 -11.90 13.42
C ALA A 285 10.14 -12.16 12.83
N GLU A 286 10.84 -13.18 13.26
CA GLU A 286 12.16 -13.56 12.74
C GLU A 286 12.10 -13.96 11.26
N THR A 287 11.11 -14.78 10.89
CA THR A 287 10.91 -15.20 9.51
C THR A 287 10.64 -14.01 8.58
N LEU A 288 9.80 -13.05 9.01
CA LEU A 288 9.50 -11.86 8.21
C LEU A 288 10.68 -10.88 8.14
N ARG A 289 11.47 -10.75 9.20
CA ARG A 289 12.70 -9.94 9.19
C ARG A 289 13.69 -10.46 8.17
N THR A 290 13.99 -11.75 8.20
CA THR A 290 14.89 -12.42 7.22
C THR A 290 14.40 -12.24 5.78
N ARG A 291 13.08 -12.24 5.57
CA ARG A 291 12.49 -12.01 4.24
C ARG A 291 12.67 -10.58 3.75
N ARG A 292 12.68 -9.58 4.64
CA ARG A 292 12.90 -8.17 4.25
C ARG A 292 14.35 -7.91 3.83
N GLU A 293 15.29 -8.69 4.34
CA GLU A 293 16.73 -8.56 4.06
C GLU A 293 17.17 -9.33 2.79
N SER A 294 16.32 -10.20 2.23
CA SER A 294 16.58 -11.03 1.03
C SER A 294 15.89 -10.47 -0.23
#